data_2d6b90666bc3fcd1bc1bf761f7747601
#
_entry.id   2d6b90666bc3fcd1bc1bf761f7747601
#
_cell.length_a   1.000
_cell.length_b   1.000
_cell.length_c   1.000
_cell.angle_alpha   90.00
_cell.angle_beta   90.00
_cell.angle_gamma   90.00
#
_symmetry.space_group_name_H-M   'P 1'
#
loop_
_entity.id
_entity.type
_entity.pdbx_description
1 polymer ?
#
loop_
_entity_poly.entity_id
_entity_poly.type
_entity_poly.pdbx_seq_one_letter_code
_entity_poly.pdbx_strand_id
1 'polypeptide(L)'
;MDKIIIFKLKKMRVLMKKTFFKLTGFFILFLFILITFQPYVFAGNLLPKKIMFKTVNEKIAEAKKINAHIYVPEAFNEGMEYYHEAEEMYNDNDDSDDINRIIKKAITKFDDSIDNTRVSSVFFTKTMIAREDTLRVKGNELDVINWKKAEEKYKEAAETLEDGDTKDAKIEGDDAERLYRNAELKAIQTKYLKNVWALLNRAENMNIIEYAPMTLNKAQKLSKKSASLLHLHRYDQKEAASLAKKAEYEINHAIYLAKKIKRLEDEDQTFEAVLLVTEGPLQKIGVTLDTPLYFDKGVEIPTQNIVNKIKELQNTNIQLVNDIKKEKENYSQLLGEKNMQLSSLHEELSGMKKKIGNLSSSKAELWKKVEQERIRKEKIARISNSFSASEGKAL
;
A
#
# COMPACT_ATOMS: atom_id res chain seq x y z
N MET A 1 41.29 -26.09 84.38
CA MET A 1 40.97 -24.87 83.59
C MET A 1 39.51 -24.86 83.10
N ASP A 2 38.82 -25.97 83.14
CA ASP A 2 37.48 -26.16 82.46
C ASP A 2 36.24 -25.74 83.29
N LYS A 3 36.37 -25.69 84.65
CA LYS A 3 35.19 -25.32 85.48
C LYS A 3 34.84 -23.81 85.46
N ILE A 4 35.85 -22.97 85.23
CA ILE A 4 35.68 -21.49 85.17
C ILE A 4 35.00 -21.04 83.89
N ILE A 5 35.28 -21.75 82.79
CA ILE A 5 34.72 -21.41 81.42
C ILE A 5 33.24 -21.78 81.38
N ILE A 6 32.86 -22.94 81.93
CA ILE A 6 31.48 -23.41 82.03
C ILE A 6 30.58 -22.49 82.92
N PHE A 7 31.14 -21.95 83.98
CA PHE A 7 30.42 -20.98 84.81
C PHE A 7 30.21 -19.63 84.18
N LYS A 8 31.19 -19.13 83.42
CA LYS A 8 31.06 -17.89 82.62
C LYS A 8 30.04 -18.01 81.47
N LEU A 9 30.00 -19.18 80.83
CA LEU A 9 29.03 -19.43 79.70
C LEU A 9 27.60 -19.58 80.29
N LYS A 10 27.40 -20.19 81.44
CA LYS A 10 26.09 -20.26 82.11
C LYS A 10 25.58 -18.88 82.55
N LYS A 11 26.46 -18.02 83.07
CA LYS A 11 26.12 -16.65 83.49
C LYS A 11 25.77 -15.75 82.32
N MET A 12 26.50 -15.90 81.17
CA MET A 12 26.22 -15.18 79.93
C MET A 12 24.88 -15.62 79.32
N ARG A 13 24.54 -16.91 79.32
CA ARG A 13 23.28 -17.44 78.84
C ARG A 13 22.05 -16.94 79.58
N VAL A 14 22.17 -16.72 80.87
CA VAL A 14 21.08 -16.18 81.75
C VAL A 14 20.95 -14.66 81.51
N LEU A 15 22.07 -13.95 81.32
CA LEU A 15 22.02 -12.50 80.99
C LEU A 15 21.42 -12.24 79.58
N MET A 16 21.78 -13.03 78.59
CA MET A 16 21.20 -12.95 77.24
C MET A 16 19.67 -13.28 77.21
N LYS A 17 19.24 -14.24 78.06
CA LYS A 17 17.77 -14.52 78.20
C LYS A 17 16.99 -13.36 78.82
N LYS A 18 17.58 -12.63 79.78
CA LYS A 18 16.93 -11.47 80.44
C LYS A 18 16.89 -10.24 79.51
N THR A 19 17.90 -10.04 78.76
CA THR A 19 17.95 -8.91 77.73
C THR A 19 17.05 -9.20 76.54
N PHE A 20 16.99 -10.49 76.12
CA PHE A 20 16.08 -10.89 74.99
C PHE A 20 14.63 -10.73 75.38
N PHE A 21 14.28 -11.10 76.62
CA PHE A 21 12.89 -10.97 77.12
C PHE A 21 12.44 -9.51 77.34
N LYS A 22 13.35 -8.62 77.68
CA LYS A 22 13.10 -7.15 77.74
C LYS A 22 12.99 -6.51 76.36
N LEU A 23 13.80 -6.98 75.40
CA LEU A 23 13.78 -6.46 74.03
C LEU A 23 12.50 -6.91 73.27
N THR A 24 12.08 -8.19 73.49
CA THR A 24 10.82 -8.70 72.88
C THR A 24 9.59 -8.04 73.52
N GLY A 25 9.59 -7.76 74.83
CA GLY A 25 8.52 -7.01 75.46
C GLY A 25 8.39 -5.59 75.00
N PHE A 26 9.52 -4.92 74.76
CA PHE A 26 9.53 -3.54 74.20
C PHE A 26 9.11 -3.49 72.73
N PHE A 27 9.45 -4.53 71.94
CA PHE A 27 9.06 -4.66 70.55
C PHE A 27 7.57 -4.96 70.40
N ILE A 28 7.00 -5.76 71.28
CA ILE A 28 5.55 -6.07 71.33
C ILE A 28 4.76 -4.82 71.77
N LEU A 29 5.27 -4.04 72.71
CA LEU A 29 4.63 -2.79 73.16
C LEU A 29 4.73 -1.71 72.07
N PHE A 30 5.83 -1.63 71.32
CA PHE A 30 6.02 -0.72 70.19
C PHE A 30 5.14 -1.11 69.00
N LEU A 31 4.98 -2.42 68.75
CA LEU A 31 4.04 -2.92 67.73
C LEU A 31 2.59 -2.62 68.10
N PHE A 32 2.25 -2.70 69.39
CA PHE A 32 0.90 -2.39 69.87
C PHE A 32 0.57 -0.90 69.81
N ILE A 33 1.56 -0.02 69.98
CA ILE A 33 1.43 1.44 69.86
C ILE A 33 1.31 1.82 68.35
N LEU A 34 2.01 1.08 67.46
CA LEU A 34 1.88 1.27 65.99
C LEU A 34 0.51 0.83 65.47
N ILE A 35 -0.13 -0.16 66.08
CA ILE A 35 -1.45 -0.64 65.69
C ILE A 35 -2.58 0.29 66.20
N THR A 36 -2.36 1.02 67.30
CA THR A 36 -3.35 1.96 67.89
C THR A 36 -3.26 3.39 67.31
N PHE A 37 -2.16 3.74 66.61
CA PHE A 37 -2.03 4.96 65.81
C PHE A 37 -2.25 4.68 64.32
N GLN A 38 -3.34 4.03 64.01
CA GLN A 38 -3.90 4.17 62.66
C GLN A 38 -4.52 5.57 62.62
N PRO A 39 -4.03 6.51 61.78
CA PRO A 39 -4.83 7.68 61.53
C PRO A 39 -6.16 7.18 61.00
N TYR A 40 -7.24 7.51 61.68
CA TYR A 40 -8.56 7.41 61.07
C TYR A 40 -8.52 8.30 59.82
N VAL A 41 -8.14 7.68 58.70
CA VAL A 41 -8.41 8.26 57.40
C VAL A 41 -9.92 8.34 57.31
N PHE A 42 -10.45 9.51 57.51
CA PHE A 42 -11.82 9.81 57.14
C PHE A 42 -11.89 9.50 55.64
N ALA A 43 -12.29 8.27 55.34
CA ALA A 43 -12.62 7.92 53.96
C ALA A 43 -13.87 8.73 53.63
N GLY A 44 -13.67 9.96 53.23
CA GLY A 44 -14.70 10.72 52.54
C GLY A 44 -15.17 9.83 51.41
N ASN A 45 -16.49 9.58 51.30
CA ASN A 45 -17.06 8.82 50.20
C ASN A 45 -16.82 9.55 48.90
N LEU A 46 -15.59 9.44 48.34
CA LEU A 46 -15.29 9.99 47.01
C LEU A 46 -16.24 9.32 46.02
N LEU A 47 -16.80 10.12 45.13
CA LEU A 47 -17.52 9.59 43.97
C LEU A 47 -16.61 8.67 43.19
N PRO A 48 -17.14 7.61 42.56
CA PRO A 48 -16.33 6.76 41.71
C PRO A 48 -15.57 7.60 40.65
N LYS A 49 -14.28 7.37 40.49
CA LYS A 49 -13.39 8.16 39.58
C LYS A 49 -14.03 8.43 38.22
N LYS A 50 -14.70 7.41 37.65
CA LYS A 50 -15.40 7.53 36.37
C LYS A 50 -16.48 8.64 36.36
N ILE A 51 -17.11 8.89 37.51
CA ILE A 51 -18.16 9.93 37.64
C ILE A 51 -17.51 11.27 37.89
N MET A 52 -16.56 11.35 38.84
CA MET A 52 -15.89 12.59 39.22
C MET A 52 -15.11 13.22 38.04
N PHE A 53 -14.40 12.39 37.26
CA PHE A 53 -13.58 12.81 36.12
C PHE A 53 -14.32 12.81 34.78
N LYS A 54 -15.64 12.55 34.75
CA LYS A 54 -16.39 12.43 33.49
C LYS A 54 -16.24 13.65 32.59
N THR A 55 -16.54 14.82 33.12
CA THR A 55 -16.57 16.09 32.36
C THR A 55 -15.17 16.46 31.83
N VAL A 56 -14.13 16.33 32.67
CA VAL A 56 -12.77 16.65 32.24
C VAL A 56 -12.28 15.67 31.17
N ASN A 57 -12.64 14.40 31.26
CA ASN A 57 -12.31 13.41 30.21
C ASN A 57 -13.04 13.70 28.89
N GLU A 58 -14.27 14.19 28.94
CA GLU A 58 -15.02 14.65 27.76
C GLU A 58 -14.31 15.84 27.11
N LYS A 59 -13.83 16.81 27.92
CA LYS A 59 -13.07 17.97 27.42
C LYS A 59 -11.71 17.59 26.82
N ILE A 60 -10.99 16.68 27.44
CA ILE A 60 -9.74 16.11 26.87
C ILE A 60 -10.02 15.46 25.51
N ALA A 61 -11.09 14.68 25.41
CA ALA A 61 -11.45 14.01 24.14
C ALA A 61 -11.85 15.02 23.06
N GLU A 62 -12.61 16.08 23.42
CA GLU A 62 -12.99 17.18 22.55
C GLU A 62 -11.75 17.94 22.03
N ALA A 63 -10.86 18.37 22.95
CA ALA A 63 -9.63 19.05 22.61
C ALA A 63 -8.71 18.22 21.70
N LYS A 64 -8.54 16.91 22.00
CA LYS A 64 -7.75 16.00 21.14
C LYS A 64 -8.37 15.83 19.77
N LYS A 65 -9.70 15.75 19.65
CA LYS A 65 -10.41 15.59 18.38
C LYS A 65 -10.16 16.74 17.41
N ILE A 66 -10.01 17.96 17.92
CA ILE A 66 -9.72 19.15 17.10
C ILE A 66 -8.22 19.46 17.03
N ASN A 67 -7.37 18.57 17.55
CA ASN A 67 -5.92 18.74 17.62
C ASN A 67 -5.47 19.96 18.45
N ALA A 68 -6.22 20.36 19.48
CA ALA A 68 -5.86 21.49 20.35
C ALA A 68 -4.46 21.32 20.96
N HIS A 69 -4.06 20.10 21.31
CA HIS A 69 -2.70 19.76 21.80
C HIS A 69 -1.57 20.12 20.79
N ILE A 70 -1.90 20.35 19.53
CA ILE A 70 -0.96 20.80 18.49
C ILE A 70 -1.06 22.30 18.28
N TYR A 71 -2.30 22.83 18.19
CA TYR A 71 -2.54 24.24 17.86
C TYR A 71 -2.43 25.20 19.04
N VAL A 72 -2.63 24.69 20.25
CA VAL A 72 -2.63 25.48 21.52
C VAL A 72 -1.96 24.62 22.61
N PRO A 73 -0.66 24.35 22.45
CA PRO A 73 0.05 23.36 23.30
C PRO A 73 0.18 23.81 24.74
N GLU A 74 0.34 25.11 25.02
CA GLU A 74 0.54 25.62 26.38
C GLU A 74 -0.71 25.40 27.23
N ALA A 75 -1.86 25.95 26.83
CA ALA A 75 -3.12 25.78 27.56
C ALA A 75 -3.54 24.32 27.68
N PHE A 76 -3.30 23.49 26.62
CA PHE A 76 -3.57 22.05 26.67
C PHE A 76 -2.70 21.33 27.70
N ASN A 77 -1.40 21.63 27.76
CA ASN A 77 -0.46 21.01 28.70
C ASN A 77 -0.76 21.44 30.14
N GLU A 78 -1.06 22.70 30.41
CA GLU A 78 -1.51 23.17 31.74
C GLU A 78 -2.79 22.42 32.18
N GLY A 79 -3.75 22.22 31.24
CA GLY A 79 -4.94 21.42 31.52
C GLY A 79 -4.60 19.98 31.89
N MET A 80 -3.61 19.37 31.22
CA MET A 80 -3.12 18.01 31.56
C MET A 80 -2.39 17.97 32.91
N GLU A 81 -1.62 19.00 33.27
CA GLU A 81 -0.97 19.10 34.59
C GLU A 81 -2.01 19.13 35.71
N TYR A 82 -3.02 19.98 35.63
CA TYR A 82 -4.13 19.99 36.59
C TYR A 82 -4.91 18.67 36.61
N TYR A 83 -5.08 18.03 35.46
CA TYR A 83 -5.72 16.72 35.40
C TYR A 83 -4.92 15.68 36.19
N HIS A 84 -3.62 15.62 36.01
CA HIS A 84 -2.74 14.70 36.75
C HIS A 84 -2.68 15.02 38.25
N GLU A 85 -2.61 16.31 38.61
CA GLU A 85 -2.72 16.75 40.03
C GLU A 85 -4.02 16.23 40.65
N ALA A 86 -5.15 16.38 39.99
CA ALA A 86 -6.42 15.88 40.47
C ALA A 86 -6.46 14.33 40.58
N GLU A 87 -5.79 13.60 39.63
CA GLU A 87 -5.65 12.15 39.71
C GLU A 87 -4.81 11.70 40.91
N GLU A 88 -3.74 12.38 41.23
CA GLU A 88 -2.90 12.13 42.40
C GLU A 88 -3.70 12.34 43.68
N MET A 89 -4.34 13.51 43.84
CA MET A 89 -5.20 13.83 44.98
C MET A 89 -6.32 12.79 45.16
N TYR A 90 -6.95 12.32 44.07
CA TYR A 90 -7.96 11.28 44.13
C TYR A 90 -7.40 9.95 44.63
N ASN A 91 -6.20 9.57 44.19
CA ASN A 91 -5.55 8.32 44.61
C ASN A 91 -5.12 8.38 46.08
N ASP A 92 -4.77 9.57 46.58
CA ASP A 92 -4.38 9.82 47.96
C ASP A 92 -5.59 9.97 48.90
N ASN A 93 -6.82 9.94 48.34
CA ASN A 93 -8.09 10.14 49.03
C ASN A 93 -8.19 11.51 49.71
N ASP A 94 -7.73 12.56 49.05
CA ASP A 94 -7.86 13.93 49.50
C ASP A 94 -9.32 14.42 49.51
N ASP A 95 -9.55 15.63 49.99
CA ASP A 95 -10.86 16.18 50.09
C ASP A 95 -11.54 16.35 48.71
N SER A 96 -12.80 15.91 48.64
CA SER A 96 -13.59 15.93 47.42
C SER A 96 -13.74 17.32 46.78
N ASP A 97 -13.86 18.36 47.65
CA ASP A 97 -14.06 19.73 47.17
C ASP A 97 -12.75 20.29 46.61
N ASP A 98 -11.61 19.90 47.18
CA ASP A 98 -10.28 20.28 46.68
C ASP A 98 -9.99 19.59 45.33
N ILE A 99 -10.28 18.31 45.19
CA ILE A 99 -10.16 17.57 43.92
C ILE A 99 -11.03 18.23 42.85
N ASN A 100 -12.30 18.52 43.16
CA ASN A 100 -13.20 19.17 42.22
C ASN A 100 -12.74 20.59 41.82
N ARG A 101 -12.06 21.32 42.71
CA ARG A 101 -11.45 22.62 42.41
C ARG A 101 -10.33 22.48 41.39
N ILE A 102 -9.48 21.49 41.50
CA ILE A 102 -8.40 21.22 40.54
C ILE A 102 -8.97 20.70 39.19
N ILE A 103 -9.96 19.82 39.21
CA ILE A 103 -10.68 19.39 37.99
C ILE A 103 -11.29 20.61 37.25
N LYS A 104 -11.87 21.58 37.96
CA LYS A 104 -12.40 22.78 37.33
C LYS A 104 -11.30 23.61 36.65
N LYS A 105 -10.12 23.74 37.29
CA LYS A 105 -8.96 24.38 36.62
C LYS A 105 -8.57 23.66 35.34
N ALA A 106 -8.46 22.31 35.38
CA ALA A 106 -8.19 21.53 34.19
C ALA A 106 -9.22 21.79 33.07
N ILE A 107 -10.51 21.76 33.41
CA ILE A 107 -11.59 22.02 32.45
C ILE A 107 -11.45 23.42 31.84
N THR A 108 -11.19 24.45 32.63
CA THR A 108 -10.99 25.84 32.14
C THR A 108 -9.84 25.87 31.11
N LYS A 109 -8.71 25.26 31.42
CA LYS A 109 -7.57 25.24 30.51
C LYS A 109 -7.84 24.44 29.20
N PHE A 110 -8.62 23.36 29.28
CA PHE A 110 -9.06 22.66 28.06
C PHE A 110 -10.05 23.49 27.26
N ASP A 111 -10.97 24.21 27.91
CA ASP A 111 -11.88 25.13 27.22
C ASP A 111 -11.08 26.25 26.52
N ASP A 112 -10.10 26.88 27.20
CA ASP A 112 -9.19 27.86 26.60
C ASP A 112 -8.48 27.28 25.37
N SER A 113 -7.97 26.05 25.49
CA SER A 113 -7.28 25.38 24.36
C SER A 113 -8.23 25.08 23.19
N ILE A 114 -9.48 24.72 23.45
CA ILE A 114 -10.52 24.49 22.43
C ILE A 114 -10.88 25.79 21.71
N ASP A 115 -11.16 26.85 22.47
CA ASP A 115 -11.59 28.13 21.92
C ASP A 115 -10.50 28.78 21.06
N ASN A 116 -9.23 28.70 21.50
CA ASN A 116 -8.10 29.27 20.78
C ASN A 116 -7.64 28.41 19.57
N THR A 117 -8.00 27.12 19.51
CA THR A 117 -7.60 26.24 18.39
C THR A 117 -8.06 26.79 17.04
N ARG A 118 -9.24 27.40 16.97
CA ARG A 118 -9.75 27.97 15.70
C ARG A 118 -8.86 29.10 15.18
N VAL A 119 -8.39 29.97 16.06
CA VAL A 119 -7.51 31.09 15.71
C VAL A 119 -6.17 30.57 15.23
N SER A 120 -5.54 29.69 16.03
CA SER A 120 -4.23 29.11 15.71
C SER A 120 -4.27 28.29 14.40
N SER A 121 -5.33 27.51 14.16
CA SER A 121 -5.47 26.71 12.94
C SER A 121 -5.55 27.57 11.68
N VAL A 122 -6.18 28.74 11.75
CA VAL A 122 -6.21 29.71 10.64
C VAL A 122 -4.86 30.40 10.50
N PHE A 123 -4.27 30.83 11.62
CA PHE A 123 -3.00 31.56 11.65
C PHE A 123 -1.85 30.71 11.04
N PHE A 124 -1.74 29.45 11.44
CA PHE A 124 -0.71 28.52 10.99
C PHE A 124 -1.13 27.61 9.83
N THR A 125 -2.12 27.98 9.02
CA THR A 125 -2.64 27.12 7.95
C THR A 125 -1.55 26.58 7.03
N LYS A 126 -0.60 27.41 6.59
CA LYS A 126 0.50 26.99 5.69
C LYS A 126 1.45 26.01 6.37
N THR A 127 1.81 26.29 7.61
CA THR A 127 2.69 25.45 8.43
C THR A 127 2.07 24.07 8.64
N MET A 128 0.77 24.02 8.95
CA MET A 128 0.06 22.77 9.15
C MET A 128 -0.12 21.95 7.85
N ILE A 129 -0.36 22.62 6.71
CA ILE A 129 -0.35 21.95 5.41
C ILE A 129 1.04 21.34 5.14
N ALA A 130 2.12 22.08 5.41
CA ALA A 130 3.47 21.57 5.24
C ALA A 130 3.76 20.36 6.16
N ARG A 131 3.27 20.41 7.40
CA ARG A 131 3.34 19.32 8.36
C ARG A 131 2.63 18.05 7.87
N GLU A 132 1.39 18.18 7.41
CA GLU A 132 0.59 17.08 6.88
C GLU A 132 1.21 16.48 5.61
N ASP A 133 1.68 17.32 4.69
CA ASP A 133 2.38 16.88 3.47
C ASP A 133 3.64 16.08 3.83
N THR A 134 4.38 16.51 4.85
CA THR A 134 5.57 15.81 5.38
C THR A 134 5.19 14.44 5.97
N LEU A 135 4.11 14.35 6.74
CA LEU A 135 3.61 13.08 7.29
C LEU A 135 3.18 12.13 6.18
N ARG A 136 2.49 12.65 5.15
CA ARG A 136 2.02 11.84 4.00
C ARG A 136 3.16 11.13 3.28
N VAL A 137 4.33 11.74 3.23
CA VAL A 137 5.54 11.14 2.61
C VAL A 137 6.46 10.46 3.62
N LYS A 138 6.04 10.31 4.87
CA LYS A 138 6.82 9.75 5.97
C LYS A 138 8.11 10.53 6.29
N GLY A 139 8.04 11.85 6.17
CA GLY A 139 9.18 12.73 6.47
C GLY A 139 9.58 12.67 7.95
N ASN A 140 8.63 12.41 8.84
CA ASN A 140 8.86 12.16 10.26
C ASN A 140 9.74 10.92 10.54
N GLU A 141 9.76 9.94 9.63
CA GLU A 141 10.58 8.72 9.72
C GLU A 141 11.89 8.86 8.92
N LEU A 142 11.82 9.49 7.74
CA LEU A 142 12.92 9.54 6.77
C LEU A 142 13.87 10.72 6.97
N ASP A 143 13.41 11.79 7.62
CA ASP A 143 14.24 12.94 8.04
C ASP A 143 13.87 13.39 9.46
N VAL A 144 14.14 12.51 10.41
CA VAL A 144 13.82 12.71 11.85
C VAL A 144 14.42 14.02 12.40
N ILE A 145 15.58 14.44 11.87
CA ILE A 145 16.29 15.64 12.37
C ILE A 145 15.49 16.90 12.02
N ASN A 146 15.16 17.11 10.75
CA ASN A 146 14.40 18.28 10.33
C ASN A 146 12.97 18.23 10.85
N TRP A 147 12.37 17.02 10.92
CA TRP A 147 11.05 16.85 11.53
C TRP A 147 11.02 17.32 12.99
N LYS A 148 11.92 16.84 13.84
CA LYS A 148 11.97 17.26 15.25
C LYS A 148 12.18 18.75 15.41
N LYS A 149 13.09 19.33 14.63
CA LYS A 149 13.32 20.78 14.64
C LYS A 149 12.07 21.55 14.21
N ALA A 150 11.31 21.00 13.24
CA ALA A 150 10.08 21.64 12.79
C ALA A 150 8.98 21.60 13.85
N GLU A 151 8.80 20.43 14.53
CA GLU A 151 7.84 20.28 15.63
C GLU A 151 8.19 21.21 16.81
N GLU A 152 9.50 21.33 17.15
CA GLU A 152 9.98 22.23 18.20
C GLU A 152 9.71 23.69 17.83
N LYS A 153 10.09 24.11 16.62
CA LYS A 153 9.84 25.47 16.13
C LYS A 153 8.35 25.80 16.01
N TYR A 154 7.54 24.81 15.61
CA TYR A 154 6.10 25.02 15.59
C TYR A 154 5.50 25.18 16.99
N LYS A 155 6.01 24.40 17.97
CA LYS A 155 5.60 24.51 19.36
C LYS A 155 5.92 25.92 19.89
N GLU A 156 7.17 26.42 19.69
CA GLU A 156 7.54 27.78 20.06
C GLU A 156 6.60 28.82 19.42
N ALA A 157 6.33 28.70 18.11
CA ALA A 157 5.42 29.60 17.40
C ALA A 157 4.00 29.60 17.98
N ALA A 158 3.50 28.42 18.38
CA ALA A 158 2.17 28.29 18.98
C ALA A 158 2.11 28.93 20.37
N GLU A 159 3.11 28.70 21.23
CA GLU A 159 3.24 29.31 22.53
C GLU A 159 3.37 30.85 22.43
N THR A 160 4.21 31.36 21.50
CA THR A 160 4.33 32.80 21.21
C THR A 160 2.99 33.44 20.76
N LEU A 161 2.18 32.67 20.01
CA LEU A 161 0.83 33.14 19.62
C LEU A 161 -0.12 33.15 20.80
N GLU A 162 -0.04 32.17 21.71
CA GLU A 162 -0.84 32.12 22.96
C GLU A 162 -0.52 33.32 23.85
N ASP A 163 0.74 33.76 23.90
CA ASP A 163 1.19 34.97 24.58
C ASP A 163 0.73 36.29 23.91
N GLY A 164 0.18 36.19 22.70
CA GLY A 164 -0.35 37.33 21.94
C GLY A 164 0.65 38.01 21.01
N ASP A 165 1.89 37.59 20.93
CA ASP A 165 2.89 38.13 19.99
C ASP A 165 2.72 37.53 18.60
N THR A 166 1.75 38.05 17.85
CA THR A 166 1.42 37.59 16.50
C THR A 166 2.55 37.82 15.49
N LYS A 167 3.45 38.76 15.72
CA LYS A 167 4.54 39.09 14.81
C LYS A 167 5.64 37.97 14.88
N ASP A 168 6.10 37.69 16.08
CA ASP A 168 7.15 36.70 16.30
C ASP A 168 6.61 35.28 16.07
N ALA A 169 5.40 34.98 16.51
CA ALA A 169 4.70 33.74 16.19
C ALA A 169 4.64 33.45 14.67
N LYS A 170 4.41 34.51 13.85
CA LYS A 170 4.42 34.34 12.40
C LYS A 170 5.82 33.98 11.85
N ILE A 171 6.86 34.63 12.33
CA ILE A 171 8.25 34.36 11.91
C ILE A 171 8.62 32.91 12.25
N GLU A 172 8.34 32.49 13.48
CA GLU A 172 8.60 31.14 13.95
C GLU A 172 7.77 30.07 13.19
N GLY A 173 6.50 30.38 12.91
CA GLY A 173 5.63 29.54 12.10
C GLY A 173 6.13 29.37 10.66
N ASP A 174 6.64 30.45 10.04
CA ASP A 174 7.25 30.40 8.69
C ASP A 174 8.56 29.60 8.72
N ASP A 175 9.35 29.66 9.80
CA ASP A 175 10.55 28.85 10.01
C ASP A 175 10.19 27.35 10.17
N ALA A 176 9.17 27.03 10.95
CA ALA A 176 8.65 25.68 11.09
C ALA A 176 8.14 25.13 9.74
N GLU A 177 7.39 25.92 8.96
CA GLU A 177 6.96 25.57 7.61
C GLU A 177 8.15 25.18 6.73
N ARG A 178 9.20 25.99 6.72
CA ARG A 178 10.41 25.74 5.94
C ARG A 178 11.11 24.44 6.35
N LEU A 179 11.15 24.13 7.63
CA LEU A 179 11.73 22.89 8.16
C LEU A 179 10.88 21.66 7.75
N TYR A 180 9.55 21.74 7.85
CA TYR A 180 8.65 20.69 7.35
C TYR A 180 8.85 20.46 5.84
N ARG A 181 8.89 21.55 5.04
CA ARG A 181 9.12 21.46 3.60
C ARG A 181 10.49 20.86 3.24
N ASN A 182 11.50 21.07 4.06
CA ASN A 182 12.80 20.42 3.90
C ASN A 182 12.72 18.92 4.22
N ALA A 183 12.06 18.54 5.30
CA ALA A 183 11.84 17.13 5.66
C ALA A 183 11.00 16.40 4.61
N GLU A 184 9.95 17.03 4.09
CA GLU A 184 9.15 16.53 2.98
C GLU A 184 10.00 16.24 1.74
N LEU A 185 10.79 17.23 1.30
CA LEU A 185 11.66 17.09 0.13
C LEU A 185 12.67 15.97 0.32
N LYS A 186 13.31 15.91 1.49
CA LYS A 186 14.29 14.87 1.82
C LYS A 186 13.66 13.47 1.80
N ALA A 187 12.46 13.34 2.32
CA ALA A 187 11.71 12.08 2.29
C ALA A 187 11.40 11.65 0.85
N ILE A 188 10.90 12.57 0.02
CA ILE A 188 10.62 12.33 -1.40
C ILE A 188 11.91 11.93 -2.13
N GLN A 189 13.00 12.67 -1.94
CA GLN A 189 14.31 12.34 -2.54
C GLN A 189 14.80 10.96 -2.07
N THR A 190 14.69 10.65 -0.79
CA THR A 190 15.10 9.35 -0.24
C THR A 190 14.32 8.21 -0.87
N LYS A 191 13.03 8.38 -1.09
CA LYS A 191 12.18 7.38 -1.77
C LYS A 191 12.70 6.98 -3.15
N TYR A 192 13.19 7.93 -3.94
CA TYR A 192 13.61 7.70 -5.33
C TYR A 192 15.11 7.56 -5.52
N LEU A 193 15.93 8.17 -4.66
CA LEU A 193 17.37 8.28 -4.86
C LEU A 193 18.21 7.49 -3.85
N LYS A 194 17.62 6.89 -2.81
CA LYS A 194 18.36 6.12 -1.80
C LYS A 194 19.28 5.07 -2.43
N ASN A 195 18.75 4.29 -3.38
CA ASN A 195 19.54 3.26 -4.06
C ASN A 195 20.63 3.86 -4.94
N VAL A 196 20.31 4.95 -5.65
CA VAL A 196 21.29 5.69 -6.49
C VAL A 196 22.44 6.18 -5.62
N TRP A 197 22.15 6.80 -4.47
CA TRP A 197 23.19 7.28 -3.56
C TRP A 197 24.03 6.15 -2.98
N ALA A 198 23.40 5.05 -2.58
CA ALA A 198 24.12 3.87 -2.10
C ALA A 198 25.04 3.27 -3.17
N LEU A 199 24.59 3.22 -4.42
CA LEU A 199 25.37 2.74 -5.55
C LEU A 199 26.52 3.72 -5.91
N LEU A 200 26.30 5.03 -5.86
CA LEU A 200 27.35 6.03 -6.07
C LEU A 200 28.42 5.92 -5.01
N ASN A 201 28.06 5.82 -3.75
CA ASN A 201 29.02 5.61 -2.66
C ASN A 201 29.81 4.30 -2.85
N ARG A 202 29.13 3.21 -3.24
CA ARG A 202 29.81 1.96 -3.58
C ARG A 202 30.79 2.13 -4.73
N ALA A 203 30.40 2.85 -5.78
CA ALA A 203 31.26 3.12 -6.93
C ALA A 203 32.51 3.95 -6.54
N GLU A 204 32.33 4.93 -5.65
CA GLU A 204 33.42 5.73 -5.08
C GLU A 204 34.40 4.85 -4.28
N ASN A 205 33.88 4.03 -3.35
CA ASN A 205 34.68 3.11 -2.54
C ASN A 205 35.45 2.08 -3.37
N MET A 206 34.96 1.74 -4.56
CA MET A 206 35.62 0.84 -5.51
C MET A 206 36.52 1.55 -6.50
N ASN A 207 36.71 2.87 -6.39
CA ASN A 207 37.49 3.72 -7.30
C ASN A 207 37.08 3.56 -8.78
N ILE A 208 35.78 3.41 -9.04
CA ILE A 208 35.24 3.18 -10.39
C ILE A 208 35.57 4.31 -11.37
N ILE A 209 35.74 5.53 -10.86
CA ILE A 209 36.07 6.71 -11.68
C ILE A 209 37.38 6.56 -12.47
N GLU A 210 38.32 5.77 -11.98
CA GLU A 210 39.60 5.51 -12.65
C GLU A 210 39.40 4.71 -13.95
N TYR A 211 38.51 3.73 -13.92
CA TYR A 211 38.31 2.79 -15.03
C TYR A 211 37.12 3.12 -15.93
N ALA A 212 36.07 3.74 -15.40
CA ALA A 212 34.85 4.03 -16.16
C ALA A 212 34.31 5.46 -15.91
N PRO A 213 35.13 6.52 -16.09
CA PRO A 213 34.77 7.90 -15.79
C PRO A 213 33.58 8.40 -16.59
N MET A 214 33.49 8.07 -17.88
CA MET A 214 32.43 8.58 -18.76
C MET A 214 31.05 8.10 -18.30
N THR A 215 30.91 6.80 -18.06
CA THR A 215 29.65 6.18 -17.65
C THR A 215 29.25 6.62 -16.24
N LEU A 216 30.22 6.70 -15.29
CA LEU A 216 29.95 7.17 -13.94
C LEU A 216 29.53 8.65 -13.92
N ASN A 217 30.20 9.52 -14.70
CA ASN A 217 29.82 10.93 -14.83
C ASN A 217 28.41 11.09 -15.43
N LYS A 218 28.02 10.25 -16.40
CA LYS A 218 26.66 10.21 -16.94
C LYS A 218 25.63 9.86 -15.85
N ALA A 219 25.92 8.86 -15.03
CA ALA A 219 25.08 8.46 -13.90
C ALA A 219 24.91 9.58 -12.87
N GLN A 220 26.01 10.26 -12.49
CA GLN A 220 25.99 11.41 -11.59
C GLN A 220 25.15 12.56 -12.13
N LYS A 221 25.25 12.88 -13.42
CA LYS A 221 24.41 13.90 -14.08
C LYS A 221 22.92 13.53 -14.04
N LEU A 222 22.57 12.27 -14.30
CA LEU A 222 21.19 11.77 -14.21
C LEU A 222 20.66 11.84 -12.78
N SER A 223 21.46 11.45 -11.78
CA SER A 223 21.12 11.56 -10.35
C SER A 223 20.85 13.02 -9.95
N LYS A 224 21.75 13.93 -10.31
CA LYS A 224 21.60 15.38 -10.04
C LYS A 224 20.35 15.95 -10.70
N LYS A 225 20.08 15.58 -11.95
CA LYS A 225 18.88 16.02 -12.69
C LYS A 225 17.60 15.50 -12.00
N SER A 226 17.59 14.24 -11.59
CA SER A 226 16.47 13.67 -10.83
C SER A 226 16.22 14.41 -9.52
N ALA A 227 17.27 14.68 -8.73
CA ALA A 227 17.17 15.43 -7.48
C ALA A 227 16.65 16.86 -7.70
N SER A 228 17.11 17.53 -8.75
CA SER A 228 16.66 18.89 -9.13
C SER A 228 15.16 18.89 -9.50
N LEU A 229 14.70 17.92 -10.28
CA LEU A 229 13.29 17.82 -10.62
C LEU A 229 12.40 17.58 -9.40
N LEU A 230 12.83 16.74 -8.44
CA LEU A 230 12.11 16.53 -7.19
C LEU A 230 12.07 17.79 -6.33
N HIS A 231 13.09 18.64 -6.42
CA HIS A 231 13.09 19.94 -5.73
C HIS A 231 12.09 20.92 -6.36
N LEU A 232 12.08 21.02 -7.70
CA LEU A 232 11.27 21.98 -8.44
C LEU A 232 9.80 21.52 -8.58
N HIS A 233 9.58 20.22 -8.79
CA HIS A 233 8.29 19.59 -9.09
C HIS A 233 8.06 18.38 -8.20
N ARG A 234 8.08 18.59 -6.86
CA ARG A 234 8.06 17.50 -5.87
C ARG A 234 6.85 16.56 -5.97
N TYR A 235 5.75 17.00 -6.56
CA TYR A 235 4.53 16.21 -6.74
C TYR A 235 4.42 15.54 -8.12
N ASP A 236 5.15 16.01 -9.15
CA ASP A 236 5.29 15.31 -10.43
C ASP A 236 6.59 14.51 -10.46
N GLN A 237 6.50 13.28 -9.94
CA GLN A 237 7.66 12.44 -9.67
C GLN A 237 8.00 11.49 -10.81
N LYS A 238 7.19 11.42 -11.89
CA LYS A 238 7.32 10.41 -12.95
C LYS A 238 8.65 10.51 -13.70
N GLU A 239 9.00 11.73 -14.15
CA GLU A 239 10.26 11.95 -14.88
C GLU A 239 11.46 11.73 -13.94
N ALA A 240 11.40 12.25 -12.72
CA ALA A 240 12.46 12.09 -11.73
C ALA A 240 12.73 10.60 -11.41
N ALA A 241 11.67 9.80 -11.21
CA ALA A 241 11.77 8.36 -11.00
C ALA A 241 12.41 7.63 -12.20
N SER A 242 12.06 8.05 -13.44
CA SER A 242 12.68 7.50 -14.64
C SER A 242 14.17 7.82 -14.72
N LEU A 243 14.56 9.05 -14.37
CA LEU A 243 15.97 9.45 -14.33
C LEU A 243 16.75 8.73 -13.23
N ALA A 244 16.15 8.51 -12.06
CA ALA A 244 16.75 7.73 -11.00
C ALA A 244 17.05 6.29 -11.45
N LYS A 245 16.09 5.62 -12.10
CA LYS A 245 16.30 4.27 -12.67
C LYS A 245 17.40 4.25 -13.74
N LYS A 246 17.45 5.28 -14.60
CA LYS A 246 18.53 5.41 -15.57
C LYS A 246 19.88 5.61 -14.88
N ALA A 247 19.93 6.41 -13.82
CA ALA A 247 21.14 6.59 -13.03
C ALA A 247 21.61 5.28 -12.39
N GLU A 248 20.70 4.49 -11.78
CA GLU A 248 21.01 3.16 -11.24
C GLU A 248 21.61 2.23 -12.30
N TYR A 249 21.00 2.20 -13.49
CA TYR A 249 21.53 1.41 -14.61
C TYR A 249 22.96 1.86 -14.99
N GLU A 250 23.20 3.16 -15.15
CA GLU A 250 24.52 3.68 -15.56
C GLU A 250 25.57 3.44 -14.46
N ILE A 251 25.22 3.50 -13.18
CA ILE A 251 26.18 3.17 -12.09
C ILE A 251 26.57 1.69 -12.15
N ASN A 252 25.58 0.80 -12.25
CA ASN A 252 25.86 -0.63 -12.37
C ASN A 252 26.65 -0.97 -13.62
N HIS A 253 26.37 -0.27 -14.73
CA HIS A 253 27.14 -0.39 -15.96
C HIS A 253 28.58 0.08 -15.77
N ALA A 254 28.80 1.23 -15.11
CA ALA A 254 30.15 1.70 -14.79
C ALA A 254 30.92 0.71 -13.90
N ILE A 255 30.28 0.13 -12.89
CA ILE A 255 30.87 -0.91 -12.04
C ILE A 255 31.23 -2.15 -12.85
N TYR A 256 30.35 -2.57 -13.76
CA TYR A 256 30.64 -3.70 -14.65
C TYR A 256 31.83 -3.42 -15.57
N LEU A 257 31.85 -2.27 -16.24
CA LEU A 257 32.94 -1.85 -17.12
C LEU A 257 34.27 -1.77 -16.37
N ALA A 258 34.28 -1.12 -15.19
CA ALA A 258 35.50 -0.99 -14.40
C ALA A 258 36.06 -2.36 -14.00
N LYS A 259 35.22 -3.29 -13.57
CA LYS A 259 35.66 -4.68 -13.25
C LYS A 259 36.19 -5.40 -14.47
N LYS A 260 35.59 -5.18 -15.64
CA LYS A 260 36.02 -5.79 -16.90
C LYS A 260 37.35 -5.22 -17.35
N ILE A 261 37.52 -3.87 -17.31
CA ILE A 261 38.77 -3.18 -17.67
C ILE A 261 39.89 -3.63 -16.76
N LYS A 262 39.67 -3.60 -15.42
CA LYS A 262 40.67 -4.06 -14.46
C LYS A 262 41.12 -5.49 -14.71
N ARG A 263 40.17 -6.41 -15.02
CA ARG A 263 40.54 -7.79 -15.36
C ARG A 263 41.39 -7.87 -16.62
N LEU A 264 41.06 -7.07 -17.66
CA LEU A 264 41.85 -7.07 -18.90
C LEU A 264 43.27 -6.54 -18.68
N GLU A 265 43.45 -5.56 -17.78
CA GLU A 265 44.76 -5.08 -17.36
C GLU A 265 45.54 -6.16 -16.56
N ASP A 266 44.87 -6.79 -15.59
CA ASP A 266 45.46 -7.83 -14.74
C ASP A 266 45.88 -9.09 -15.55
N GLU A 267 45.19 -9.41 -16.66
CA GLU A 267 45.43 -10.54 -17.53
C GLU A 267 46.31 -10.22 -18.76
N ASP A 268 46.87 -9.01 -18.85
CA ASP A 268 47.69 -8.51 -19.99
C ASP A 268 47.01 -8.75 -21.35
N GLN A 269 45.67 -8.63 -21.41
CA GLN A 269 44.91 -8.86 -22.63
C GLN A 269 45.20 -7.82 -23.69
N THR A 270 45.46 -8.27 -24.92
CA THR A 270 45.68 -7.38 -26.05
C THR A 270 44.39 -6.64 -26.50
N PHE A 271 44.49 -5.45 -27.04
CA PHE A 271 43.34 -4.73 -27.64
C PHE A 271 42.66 -5.56 -28.74
N GLU A 272 43.45 -6.34 -29.53
CA GLU A 272 42.90 -7.25 -30.53
C GLU A 272 41.94 -8.31 -29.88
N ALA A 273 42.36 -8.95 -28.81
CA ALA A 273 41.53 -9.91 -28.08
C ALA A 273 40.22 -9.24 -27.56
N VAL A 274 40.29 -8.00 -27.10
CA VAL A 274 39.09 -7.25 -26.65
C VAL A 274 38.14 -6.99 -27.81
N LEU A 275 38.65 -6.57 -28.99
CA LEU A 275 37.85 -6.34 -30.17
C LEU A 275 37.16 -7.62 -30.66
N LEU A 276 37.91 -8.72 -30.78
CA LEU A 276 37.37 -10.04 -31.18
C LEU A 276 36.26 -10.55 -30.24
N VAL A 277 36.39 -10.32 -28.94
CA VAL A 277 35.32 -10.65 -27.97
C VAL A 277 34.04 -9.87 -28.25
N THR A 278 34.11 -8.65 -28.80
CA THR A 278 32.91 -7.86 -29.14
C THR A 278 32.21 -8.35 -30.40
N GLU A 279 32.94 -8.94 -31.34
CA GLU A 279 32.41 -9.48 -32.60
C GLU A 279 31.61 -10.78 -32.43
N GLY A 280 32.01 -11.65 -31.47
CA GLY A 280 31.41 -12.95 -31.25
C GLY A 280 29.87 -12.89 -31.01
N PRO A 281 29.33 -12.07 -30.16
CA PRO A 281 27.87 -11.90 -29.99
C PRO A 281 27.15 -11.46 -31.26
N LEU A 282 27.73 -10.51 -32.03
CA LEU A 282 27.16 -10.05 -33.31
C LEU A 282 27.12 -11.19 -34.32
N GLN A 283 28.20 -11.96 -34.41
CA GLN A 283 28.27 -13.16 -35.30
C GLN A 283 27.17 -14.16 -34.99
N LYS A 284 26.92 -14.46 -33.69
CA LYS A 284 25.82 -15.31 -33.24
C LYS A 284 24.46 -14.80 -33.68
N ILE A 285 24.24 -13.49 -33.55
CA ILE A 285 22.98 -12.87 -34.01
C ILE A 285 22.86 -12.98 -35.53
N GLY A 286 23.94 -12.73 -36.28
CA GLY A 286 23.97 -12.87 -37.74
C GLY A 286 23.61 -14.28 -38.20
N VAL A 287 24.17 -15.30 -37.56
CA VAL A 287 23.86 -16.73 -37.83
C VAL A 287 22.37 -17.00 -37.54
N THR A 288 21.83 -16.49 -36.41
CA THR A 288 20.41 -16.69 -36.04
C THR A 288 19.45 -16.04 -37.03
N LEU A 289 19.85 -14.90 -37.62
CA LEU A 289 19.06 -14.18 -38.62
C LEU A 289 19.31 -14.61 -40.03
N ASP A 290 20.13 -15.65 -40.22
CA ASP A 290 20.60 -16.07 -41.55
C ASP A 290 21.19 -14.91 -42.40
N THR A 291 22.01 -14.08 -41.72
CA THR A 291 22.60 -12.87 -42.33
C THR A 291 24.11 -12.93 -42.18
N PRO A 292 24.88 -13.09 -43.24
CA PRO A 292 26.33 -13.08 -43.17
C PRO A 292 26.86 -11.73 -42.69
N LEU A 293 27.79 -11.75 -41.72
CA LEU A 293 28.42 -10.55 -41.17
C LEU A 293 29.92 -10.57 -41.46
N TYR A 294 30.44 -9.44 -41.98
CA TYR A 294 31.86 -9.26 -42.31
C TYR A 294 32.40 -8.10 -41.46
N PHE A 295 33.45 -8.32 -40.68
CA PHE A 295 34.02 -7.38 -39.73
C PHE A 295 35.29 -6.65 -40.23
N ASP A 296 35.67 -6.86 -41.48
CA ASP A 296 36.87 -6.27 -42.14
C ASP A 296 36.84 -4.72 -42.18
N LYS A 297 35.67 -4.11 -41.99
CA LYS A 297 35.46 -2.67 -41.89
C LYS A 297 34.89 -2.20 -40.54
N GLY A 298 35.09 -3.00 -39.50
CA GLY A 298 34.58 -2.72 -38.15
C GLY A 298 33.16 -3.26 -37.90
N VAL A 299 32.58 -2.90 -36.78
CA VAL A 299 31.31 -3.46 -36.27
C VAL A 299 30.06 -2.68 -36.74
N GLU A 300 30.20 -1.48 -37.30
CA GLU A 300 29.10 -0.61 -37.70
C GLU A 300 28.28 -1.21 -38.84
N ILE A 301 28.94 -1.71 -39.88
CA ILE A 301 28.27 -2.31 -41.05
C ILE A 301 27.54 -3.59 -40.67
N PRO A 302 28.18 -4.58 -39.98
CA PRO A 302 27.49 -5.75 -39.46
C PRO A 302 26.27 -5.41 -38.58
N THR A 303 26.40 -4.44 -37.67
CA THR A 303 25.30 -3.97 -36.83
C THR A 303 24.16 -3.42 -37.66
N GLN A 304 24.45 -2.59 -38.68
CA GLN A 304 23.43 -2.03 -39.57
C GLN A 304 22.72 -3.14 -40.38
N ASN A 305 23.43 -4.17 -40.81
CA ASN A 305 22.86 -5.31 -41.53
C ASN A 305 21.86 -6.08 -40.61
N ILE A 306 22.23 -6.31 -39.36
CA ILE A 306 21.34 -6.89 -38.36
C ILE A 306 20.07 -6.03 -38.17
N VAL A 307 20.24 -4.71 -37.99
CA VAL A 307 19.11 -3.77 -37.83
C VAL A 307 18.18 -3.82 -39.02
N ASN A 308 18.74 -3.83 -40.23
CA ASN A 308 17.96 -3.88 -41.48
C ASN A 308 17.18 -5.18 -41.59
N LYS A 309 17.80 -6.33 -41.24
CA LYS A 309 17.14 -7.65 -41.23
C LYS A 309 16.01 -7.72 -40.20
N ILE A 310 16.21 -7.18 -39.02
CA ILE A 310 15.16 -7.11 -38.01
C ILE A 310 13.99 -6.25 -38.51
N LYS A 311 14.24 -5.09 -39.16
CA LYS A 311 13.18 -4.25 -39.71
C LYS A 311 12.42 -4.98 -40.83
N GLU A 312 13.11 -5.71 -41.69
CA GLU A 312 12.50 -6.55 -42.74
C GLU A 312 11.56 -7.58 -42.12
N LEU A 313 12.03 -8.32 -41.11
CA LEU A 313 11.21 -9.32 -40.39
C LEU A 313 10.01 -8.68 -39.69
N GLN A 314 10.17 -7.50 -39.08
CA GLN A 314 9.07 -6.76 -38.47
C GLN A 314 7.99 -6.37 -39.49
N ASN A 315 8.42 -5.84 -40.65
CA ASN A 315 7.50 -5.47 -41.72
C ASN A 315 6.75 -6.69 -42.27
N THR A 316 7.49 -7.80 -42.50
CA THR A 316 6.87 -9.06 -42.93
C THR A 316 5.84 -9.57 -41.91
N ASN A 317 6.16 -9.50 -40.63
CA ASN A 317 5.23 -9.91 -39.59
C ASN A 317 3.97 -9.03 -39.58
N ILE A 318 4.12 -7.70 -39.72
CA ILE A 318 2.96 -6.79 -39.83
C ILE A 318 2.09 -7.14 -41.04
N GLN A 319 2.72 -7.45 -42.19
CA GLN A 319 1.96 -7.88 -43.37
C GLN A 319 1.21 -9.18 -43.14
N LEU A 320 1.88 -10.20 -42.57
CA LEU A 320 1.26 -11.47 -42.25
C LEU A 320 0.06 -11.32 -41.28
N VAL A 321 0.20 -10.47 -40.26
CA VAL A 321 -0.91 -10.19 -39.31
C VAL A 321 -2.08 -9.53 -40.04
N ASN A 322 -1.83 -8.61 -40.95
CA ASN A 322 -2.89 -7.96 -41.74
C ASN A 322 -3.56 -8.95 -42.70
N ASP A 323 -2.78 -9.83 -43.33
CA ASP A 323 -3.32 -10.86 -44.23
C ASP A 323 -4.20 -11.88 -43.46
N ILE A 324 -3.73 -12.33 -42.30
CA ILE A 324 -4.53 -13.20 -41.42
C ILE A 324 -5.83 -12.52 -41.00
N LYS A 325 -5.79 -11.21 -40.67
CA LYS A 325 -6.99 -10.47 -40.31
C LYS A 325 -7.99 -10.42 -41.45
N LYS A 326 -7.50 -10.09 -42.68
CA LYS A 326 -8.34 -10.06 -43.87
C LYS A 326 -8.93 -11.41 -44.23
N GLU A 327 -8.15 -12.48 -44.08
CA GLU A 327 -8.62 -13.83 -44.33
C GLU A 327 -9.69 -14.24 -43.30
N LYS A 328 -9.51 -13.90 -42.04
CA LYS A 328 -10.51 -14.12 -40.99
C LYS A 328 -11.83 -13.39 -41.28
N GLU A 329 -11.76 -12.15 -41.79
CA GLU A 329 -12.95 -11.39 -42.20
C GLU A 329 -13.66 -12.08 -43.36
N ASN A 330 -12.93 -12.56 -44.37
CA ASN A 330 -13.47 -13.31 -45.49
C ASN A 330 -14.15 -14.63 -45.05
N TYR A 331 -13.51 -15.38 -44.16
CA TYR A 331 -14.12 -16.59 -43.59
C TYR A 331 -15.40 -16.28 -42.79
N SER A 332 -15.41 -15.17 -42.07
CA SER A 332 -16.59 -14.76 -41.32
C SER A 332 -17.78 -14.42 -42.25
N GLN A 333 -17.52 -13.74 -43.37
CA GLN A 333 -18.53 -13.47 -44.42
C GLN A 333 -19.03 -14.76 -45.03
N LEU A 334 -18.12 -15.64 -45.44
CA LEU A 334 -18.50 -16.93 -46.04
C LEU A 334 -19.34 -17.79 -45.08
N LEU A 335 -19.01 -17.83 -43.82
CA LEU A 335 -19.80 -18.49 -42.77
C LEU A 335 -21.21 -17.90 -42.66
N GLY A 336 -21.31 -16.55 -42.71
CA GLY A 336 -22.59 -15.85 -42.73
C GLY A 336 -23.44 -16.25 -43.90
N GLU A 337 -22.88 -16.28 -45.13
CA GLU A 337 -23.57 -16.71 -46.34
C GLU A 337 -24.01 -18.17 -46.24
N LYS A 338 -23.15 -19.07 -45.76
CA LYS A 338 -23.51 -20.50 -45.60
C LYS A 338 -24.60 -20.70 -44.57
N ASN A 339 -24.62 -19.95 -43.49
CA ASN A 339 -25.69 -19.99 -42.48
C ASN A 339 -27.01 -19.51 -43.05
N MET A 340 -27.02 -18.46 -43.88
CA MET A 340 -28.21 -18.00 -44.59
C MET A 340 -28.75 -19.07 -45.57
N GLN A 341 -27.85 -19.72 -46.33
CA GLN A 341 -28.23 -20.82 -47.22
C GLN A 341 -28.82 -22.01 -46.46
N LEU A 342 -28.21 -22.39 -45.34
CA LEU A 342 -28.74 -23.44 -44.48
C LEU A 342 -30.11 -23.11 -43.89
N SER A 343 -30.33 -21.86 -43.49
CA SER A 343 -31.66 -21.39 -43.01
C SER A 343 -32.72 -21.48 -44.09
N SER A 344 -32.41 -21.02 -45.31
CA SER A 344 -33.33 -21.13 -46.47
C SER A 344 -33.67 -22.57 -46.81
N LEU A 345 -32.69 -23.45 -46.88
CA LEU A 345 -32.87 -24.89 -47.09
C LEU A 345 -33.75 -25.53 -46.01
N HIS A 346 -33.58 -25.09 -44.76
CA HIS A 346 -34.40 -25.59 -43.65
C HIS A 346 -35.87 -25.18 -43.77
N GLU A 347 -36.14 -23.94 -44.23
CA GLU A 347 -37.50 -23.47 -44.53
C GLU A 347 -38.15 -24.23 -45.68
N GLU A 348 -37.39 -24.45 -46.78
CA GLU A 348 -37.87 -25.25 -47.89
C GLU A 348 -38.19 -26.69 -47.46
N LEU A 349 -37.34 -27.32 -46.69
CA LEU A 349 -37.53 -28.68 -46.16
C LEU A 349 -38.77 -28.76 -45.24
N SER A 350 -38.98 -27.74 -44.41
CA SER A 350 -40.16 -27.59 -43.58
C SER A 350 -41.43 -27.46 -44.42
N GLY A 351 -41.37 -26.62 -45.49
CA GLY A 351 -42.46 -26.44 -46.45
C GLY A 351 -42.81 -27.74 -47.20
N MET A 352 -41.77 -28.47 -47.67
CA MET A 352 -41.99 -29.80 -48.31
C MET A 352 -42.58 -30.82 -47.36
N LYS A 353 -42.09 -30.92 -46.11
CA LYS A 353 -42.66 -31.79 -45.07
C LYS A 353 -44.17 -31.52 -44.86
N LYS A 354 -44.55 -30.23 -44.82
CA LYS A 354 -45.93 -29.81 -44.68
C LYS A 354 -46.79 -30.22 -45.90
N LYS A 355 -46.27 -30.06 -47.14
CA LYS A 355 -46.85 -30.51 -48.35
C LYS A 355 -47.06 -32.03 -48.37
N ILE A 356 -46.08 -32.81 -48.01
CA ILE A 356 -46.14 -34.28 -47.91
C ILE A 356 -47.22 -34.67 -46.87
N GLY A 357 -47.26 -34.03 -45.73
CA GLY A 357 -48.29 -34.25 -44.73
C GLY A 357 -49.71 -34.03 -45.26
N ASN A 358 -49.95 -32.91 -45.98
CA ASN A 358 -51.22 -32.57 -46.58
C ASN A 358 -51.60 -33.58 -47.67
N LEU A 359 -50.67 -33.97 -48.57
CA LEU A 359 -50.86 -35.00 -49.60
C LEU A 359 -51.15 -36.36 -48.97
N SER A 360 -50.53 -36.74 -47.92
CA SER A 360 -50.76 -37.98 -47.18
C SER A 360 -52.22 -37.99 -46.60
N SER A 361 -52.63 -36.88 -46.01
CA SER A 361 -54.03 -36.73 -45.50
C SER A 361 -55.09 -36.79 -46.62
N SER A 362 -54.86 -36.07 -47.75
CA SER A 362 -55.71 -36.09 -48.89
C SER A 362 -55.78 -37.47 -49.51
N LYS A 363 -54.69 -38.20 -49.60
CA LYS A 363 -54.61 -39.60 -50.05
C LYS A 363 -55.47 -40.50 -49.13
N ALA A 364 -55.34 -40.34 -47.82
CA ALA A 364 -56.16 -41.13 -46.89
C ALA A 364 -57.61 -40.85 -47.00
N GLU A 365 -58.04 -39.64 -47.28
CA GLU A 365 -59.45 -39.28 -47.55
C GLU A 365 -59.96 -39.89 -48.86
N LEU A 366 -59.16 -39.80 -49.92
CA LEU A 366 -59.46 -40.46 -51.19
C LEU A 366 -59.62 -41.96 -51.01
N TRP A 367 -58.77 -42.64 -50.34
CA TRP A 367 -58.86 -44.06 -50.03
C TRP A 367 -60.13 -44.35 -49.26
N LYS A 368 -60.55 -43.57 -48.29
CA LYS A 368 -61.82 -43.73 -47.59
C LYS A 368 -63.04 -43.61 -48.56
N LYS A 369 -63.02 -42.65 -49.50
CA LYS A 369 -64.10 -42.49 -50.51
C LYS A 369 -64.13 -43.70 -51.47
N VAL A 370 -62.95 -44.15 -51.95
CA VAL A 370 -62.88 -45.34 -52.84
C VAL A 370 -63.44 -46.59 -52.13
N GLU A 371 -63.07 -46.77 -50.88
CA GLU A 371 -63.54 -47.92 -50.09
C GLU A 371 -65.12 -47.81 -49.84
N GLN A 372 -65.61 -46.65 -49.56
CA GLN A 372 -67.08 -46.42 -49.45
C GLN A 372 -67.80 -46.73 -50.76
N GLU A 373 -67.23 -46.31 -51.90
CA GLU A 373 -67.75 -46.62 -53.19
C GLU A 373 -67.72 -48.10 -53.50
N ARG A 374 -66.61 -48.79 -53.13
CA ARG A 374 -66.51 -50.25 -53.26
C ARG A 374 -67.62 -50.98 -52.49
N ILE A 375 -67.79 -50.60 -51.23
CA ILE A 375 -68.84 -51.18 -50.36
C ILE A 375 -70.19 -50.86 -50.90
N ARG A 376 -70.44 -49.66 -51.46
CA ARG A 376 -71.70 -49.32 -52.10
C ARG A 376 -71.94 -50.16 -53.31
N LYS A 377 -70.98 -50.38 -54.22
CA LYS A 377 -71.13 -51.27 -55.41
C LYS A 377 -71.39 -52.71 -55.00
N GLU A 378 -70.72 -53.23 -53.97
CA GLU A 378 -70.92 -54.57 -53.43
C GLU A 378 -72.35 -54.71 -52.86
N LYS A 379 -72.85 -53.71 -52.16
CA LYS A 379 -74.27 -53.70 -51.67
C LYS A 379 -75.26 -53.70 -52.84
N ILE A 380 -75.04 -52.86 -53.85
CA ILE A 380 -75.87 -52.83 -55.05
C ILE A 380 -75.83 -54.16 -55.78
N ALA A 381 -74.68 -54.77 -55.94
CA ALA A 381 -74.54 -56.10 -56.58
C ALA A 381 -75.26 -57.17 -55.76
N ARG A 382 -75.22 -57.18 -54.45
CA ARG A 382 -75.97 -58.13 -53.59
C ARG A 382 -77.48 -57.91 -53.70
N ILE A 383 -77.94 -56.68 -53.76
CA ILE A 383 -79.37 -56.35 -53.96
C ILE A 383 -79.81 -56.80 -55.37
N SER A 384 -79.05 -56.51 -56.42
CA SER A 384 -79.30 -56.94 -57.79
C SER A 384 -79.40 -58.50 -57.89
N ASN A 385 -78.41 -59.19 -57.24
CA ASN A 385 -78.43 -60.67 -57.24
C ASN A 385 -79.60 -61.23 -56.41
N SER A 386 -80.07 -60.56 -55.39
CA SER A 386 -81.26 -60.96 -54.62
C SER A 386 -82.58 -60.73 -55.40
N PHE A 387 -82.62 -59.66 -56.22
CA PHE A 387 -83.76 -59.43 -57.12
C PHE A 387 -83.83 -60.48 -58.24
N SER A 388 -82.75 -60.79 -58.91
CA SER A 388 -82.67 -61.83 -59.92
C SER A 388 -82.98 -63.23 -59.40
N ALA A 389 -82.66 -63.52 -58.13
CA ALA A 389 -83.00 -64.78 -57.46
C ALA A 389 -84.47 -64.82 -57.00
N SER A 390 -85.18 -63.70 -56.90
CA SER A 390 -86.60 -63.64 -56.60
C SER A 390 -87.46 -63.76 -57.87
N GLU A 391 -86.97 -63.26 -59.00
CA GLU A 391 -87.72 -63.44 -60.32
C GLU A 391 -87.53 -64.86 -60.86
N GLY A 392 -86.42 -65.56 -60.52
CA GLY A 392 -86.28 -66.99 -60.92
C GLY A 392 -87.14 -67.98 -60.12
N LYS A 393 -87.91 -67.55 -59.12
CA LYS A 393 -88.85 -68.39 -58.35
C LYS A 393 -90.36 -68.17 -58.66
N ALA A 394 -90.61 -67.32 -59.67
CA ALA A 394 -91.98 -67.00 -60.07
C ALA A 394 -92.28 -67.38 -61.51
N LEU A 395 -91.63 -68.45 -62.01
CA LEU A 395 -92.02 -69.19 -63.23
C LEU A 395 -92.18 -70.64 -62.91
#